data_6648df07d0e41829f330d2419be4633f
#
_entry.id   6648df07d0e41829f330d2419be4633f
#
_cell.length_a   1.000
_cell.length_b   1.000
_cell.length_c   1.000
_cell.angle_alpha   90.00
_cell.angle_beta   90.00
_cell.angle_gamma   90.00
#
_symmetry.space_group_name_H-M   'P 1'
#
loop_
_entity.id
_entity.type
_entity.pdbx_description
1 polymer ?
#
loop_
_entity_poly.entity_id
_entity_poly.type
_entity_poly.pdbx_seq_one_letter_code
_entity_poly.pdbx_strand_id
1 'polypeptide(L)'
;MRVCISLLFAASLFCLNAAPSVAQSFSPPPPLLFTGMDGILISDGGMEIPIWGYGLTSDGYITVPGPLLEYETGDEVNLAFVNNSAESHTIHLHGLDVNQANDGVPTTSFIVVQDEVGSYAFTASEPGTFLYHCHVTTTLHLTMGMYGMILVRHPGGVLFEGGPAYYADAPLLFSDLEIATNLDPVQSYPFHDIRPDYFMVN
;
A
#
# COMPACT_ATOMS: atom_id res chain seq x y z
N MET A 1 -49.98 -69.44 28.39
CA MET A 1 -49.19 -68.49 29.22
C MET A 1 -48.25 -67.76 28.32
N ARG A 2 -48.59 -66.53 27.91
CA ARG A 2 -47.71 -65.67 27.08
C ARG A 2 -47.19 -64.56 27.98
N VAL A 3 -45.87 -64.49 28.14
CA VAL A 3 -45.18 -63.48 28.91
C VAL A 3 -44.85 -62.35 27.93
N CYS A 4 -45.42 -61.13 28.13
CA CYS A 4 -45.02 -59.92 27.44
C CYS A 4 -43.86 -59.27 28.22
N ILE A 5 -42.70 -59.15 27.57
CA ILE A 5 -41.57 -58.39 28.06
C ILE A 5 -41.66 -57.01 27.43
N SER A 6 -41.98 -55.97 28.24
CA SER A 6 -41.92 -54.55 27.80
C SER A 6 -40.54 -54.03 27.98
N LEU A 7 -39.89 -53.71 26.87
CA LEU A 7 -38.61 -52.95 26.87
C LEU A 7 -38.90 -51.43 26.97
N LEU A 8 -38.50 -50.86 28.08
CA LEU A 8 -38.44 -49.42 28.26
C LEU A 8 -37.17 -48.87 27.65
N PHE A 9 -37.30 -48.11 26.55
CA PHE A 9 -36.23 -47.30 26.01
C PHE A 9 -36.18 -45.96 26.77
N ALA A 10 -35.11 -45.74 27.55
CA ALA A 10 -34.81 -44.45 28.14
C ALA A 10 -34.06 -43.62 27.07
N ALA A 11 -34.73 -42.60 26.52
CA ALA A 11 -34.13 -41.62 25.65
C ALA A 11 -33.40 -40.55 26.53
N SER A 12 -32.08 -40.62 26.56
CA SER A 12 -31.25 -39.60 27.19
C SER A 12 -31.18 -38.38 26.26
N LEU A 13 -31.87 -37.30 26.63
CA LEU A 13 -31.74 -36.00 25.95
C LEU A 13 -30.43 -35.37 26.35
N PHE A 14 -29.42 -35.41 25.45
CA PHE A 14 -28.21 -34.60 25.57
C PHE A 14 -28.56 -33.17 25.16
N CYS A 15 -28.75 -32.28 26.11
CA CYS A 15 -28.76 -30.83 25.88
C CYS A 15 -27.30 -30.41 25.61
N LEU A 16 -26.96 -30.23 24.35
CA LEU A 16 -25.73 -29.50 23.96
C LEU A 16 -25.95 -28.03 24.30
N ASN A 17 -25.40 -27.59 25.42
CA ASN A 17 -25.22 -26.17 25.69
C ASN A 17 -24.14 -25.63 24.71
N ALA A 18 -24.59 -25.08 23.59
CA ALA A 18 -23.74 -24.25 22.76
C ALA A 18 -23.38 -22.98 23.56
N ALA A 19 -22.15 -22.88 24.01
CA ALA A 19 -21.65 -21.62 24.55
C ALA A 19 -21.77 -20.54 23.45
N PRO A 20 -22.22 -19.31 23.78
CA PRO A 20 -22.23 -18.24 22.80
C PRO A 20 -20.79 -18.00 22.32
N SER A 21 -20.55 -18.17 21.03
CA SER A 21 -19.30 -17.75 20.41
C SER A 21 -19.27 -16.23 20.51
N VAL A 22 -18.41 -15.71 21.37
CA VAL A 22 -18.07 -14.29 21.36
C VAL A 22 -17.34 -14.04 20.04
N ALA A 23 -18.03 -13.40 19.09
CA ALA A 23 -17.37 -12.89 17.89
C ALA A 23 -16.29 -11.92 18.38
N GLN A 24 -15.02 -12.33 18.26
CA GLN A 24 -13.91 -11.40 18.45
C GLN A 24 -14.04 -10.35 17.35
N SER A 25 -14.39 -9.12 17.71
CA SER A 25 -14.29 -7.98 16.82
C SER A 25 -12.79 -7.73 16.59
N PHE A 26 -12.29 -8.26 15.50
CA PHE A 26 -10.97 -7.84 15.01
C PHE A 26 -11.13 -6.40 14.54
N SER A 27 -10.58 -5.45 15.28
CA SER A 27 -10.31 -4.14 14.71
C SER A 27 -9.30 -4.34 13.58
N PRO A 28 -9.54 -3.77 12.39
CA PRO A 28 -8.54 -3.84 11.33
C PRO A 28 -7.22 -3.27 11.86
N PRO A 29 -6.07 -3.82 11.45
CA PRO A 29 -4.79 -3.25 11.82
C PRO A 29 -4.74 -1.77 11.39
N PRO A 30 -4.02 -0.91 12.12
CA PRO A 30 -3.89 0.49 11.72
C PRO A 30 -3.26 0.57 10.32
N PRO A 31 -3.62 1.57 9.51
CA PRO A 31 -3.04 1.73 8.19
C PRO A 31 -1.52 1.89 8.29
N LEU A 32 -0.79 1.23 7.38
CA LEU A 32 0.66 1.29 7.32
C LEU A 32 1.13 2.66 6.83
N LEU A 33 0.45 3.19 5.81
CA LEU A 33 0.78 4.44 5.17
C LEU A 33 -0.25 5.53 5.45
N PHE A 34 0.17 6.77 5.31
CA PHE A 34 -0.72 7.92 5.20
C PHE A 34 -0.29 8.82 4.04
N THR A 35 -1.23 9.63 3.56
CA THR A 35 -0.96 10.66 2.53
C THR A 35 -0.91 12.04 3.16
N GLY A 36 -0.10 12.93 2.60
CA GLY A 36 -0.04 14.33 3.00
C GLY A 36 0.32 15.23 1.81
N MET A 37 -0.09 16.49 1.90
CA MET A 37 0.21 17.53 0.91
C MET A 37 0.97 18.71 1.52
N ASP A 38 1.55 18.52 2.69
CA ASP A 38 2.19 19.56 3.50
C ASP A 38 3.65 19.22 3.87
N GLY A 39 4.25 18.29 3.14
CA GLY A 39 5.66 17.96 3.31
C GLY A 39 6.59 19.01 2.74
N ILE A 40 7.80 19.05 3.28
CA ILE A 40 8.87 19.93 2.82
C ILE A 40 10.13 19.10 2.55
N LEU A 41 10.65 19.20 1.34
CA LEU A 41 11.98 18.72 0.97
C LEU A 41 12.98 19.88 1.13
N ILE A 42 14.10 19.63 1.79
CA ILE A 42 15.17 20.61 1.91
C ILE A 42 16.25 20.27 0.88
N SER A 43 16.49 21.17 -0.07
CA SER A 43 17.57 21.00 -1.04
C SER A 43 18.94 21.18 -0.41
N ASP A 44 20.00 20.77 -1.12
CA ASP A 44 21.39 20.96 -0.69
C ASP A 44 21.76 22.44 -0.43
N GLY A 45 21.06 23.36 -1.10
CA GLY A 45 21.20 24.81 -0.88
C GLY A 45 20.37 25.35 0.28
N GLY A 46 19.60 24.52 1.00
CA GLY A 46 18.73 24.91 2.10
C GLY A 46 17.38 25.51 1.65
N MET A 47 17.01 25.35 0.38
CA MET A 47 15.70 25.76 -0.11
C MET A 47 14.63 24.78 0.36
N GLU A 48 13.52 25.31 0.88
CA GLU A 48 12.32 24.55 1.22
C GLU A 48 11.45 24.37 -0.03
N ILE A 49 11.20 23.13 -0.41
CA ILE A 49 10.42 22.76 -1.59
C ILE A 49 9.19 22.00 -1.11
N PRO A 50 7.97 22.51 -1.33
CA PRO A 50 6.75 21.78 -0.98
C PRO A 50 6.66 20.46 -1.73
N ILE A 51 6.26 19.40 -1.02
CA ILE A 51 6.05 18.08 -1.57
C ILE A 51 4.72 17.50 -1.08
N TRP A 52 4.16 16.62 -1.90
CA TRP A 52 3.09 15.71 -1.51
C TRP A 52 3.66 14.30 -1.47
N GLY A 53 3.14 13.44 -0.62
CA GLY A 53 3.76 12.12 -0.53
C GLY A 53 3.01 11.14 0.35
N TYR A 54 3.67 10.01 0.54
CA TYR A 54 3.30 8.97 1.49
C TYR A 54 4.28 8.94 2.65
N GLY A 55 3.81 8.58 3.82
CA GLY A 55 4.62 8.35 5.00
C GLY A 55 4.19 7.11 5.75
N LEU A 56 5.06 6.55 6.59
CA LEU A 56 4.67 5.53 7.55
C LEU A 56 3.89 6.18 8.69
N THR A 57 2.79 5.55 9.08
CA THR A 57 1.99 6.05 10.22
C THR A 57 2.78 6.05 11.53
N SER A 58 3.81 5.21 11.65
CA SER A 58 4.74 5.20 12.77
C SER A 58 5.62 6.44 12.84
N ASP A 59 5.96 7.03 11.71
CA ASP A 59 6.94 8.11 11.61
C ASP A 59 6.28 9.49 11.71
N GLY A 60 5.05 9.61 11.20
CA GLY A 60 4.24 10.82 11.31
C GLY A 60 4.63 11.93 10.35
N TYR A 61 5.45 11.65 9.33
CA TYR A 61 5.81 12.59 8.26
C TYR A 61 5.86 11.88 6.91
N ILE A 62 5.62 12.62 5.83
CA ILE A 62 5.74 12.14 4.45
C ILE A 62 7.16 12.33 3.94
N THR A 63 7.54 11.50 2.97
CA THR A 63 8.86 11.55 2.30
C THR A 63 8.69 11.52 0.78
N VAL A 64 9.72 11.93 0.07
CA VAL A 64 9.89 11.73 -1.38
C VAL A 64 11.28 11.15 -1.63
N PRO A 65 11.36 9.95 -2.21
CA PRO A 65 10.25 9.02 -2.46
C PRO A 65 9.54 8.61 -1.16
N GLY A 66 8.32 8.09 -1.30
CA GLY A 66 7.59 7.44 -0.20
C GLY A 66 8.34 6.22 0.34
N PRO A 67 7.89 5.65 1.47
CA PRO A 67 8.57 4.51 2.12
C PRO A 67 8.80 3.32 1.19
N LEU A 68 9.97 2.68 1.30
CA LEU A 68 10.22 1.39 0.67
C LEU A 68 9.33 0.33 1.30
N LEU A 69 8.54 -0.37 0.49
CA LEU A 69 7.73 -1.50 0.90
C LEU A 69 8.42 -2.80 0.52
N GLU A 70 8.65 -3.69 1.47
CA GLU A 70 9.44 -4.90 1.28
C GLU A 70 8.60 -6.14 1.59
N TYR A 71 8.59 -7.09 0.65
CA TYR A 71 7.87 -8.35 0.74
C TYR A 71 8.74 -9.52 0.27
N GLU A 72 8.31 -10.73 0.58
CA GLU A 72 8.83 -11.96 -0.03
C GLU A 72 7.80 -12.56 -1.00
N THR A 73 8.27 -13.28 -2.01
CA THR A 73 7.39 -14.01 -2.94
C THR A 73 6.49 -14.98 -2.17
N GLY A 74 5.20 -14.85 -2.37
CA GLY A 74 4.15 -15.61 -1.68
C GLY A 74 3.49 -14.89 -0.53
N ASP A 75 3.96 -13.70 -0.13
CA ASP A 75 3.32 -12.93 0.91
C ASP A 75 1.90 -12.51 0.51
N GLU A 76 0.95 -12.76 1.39
CA GLU A 76 -0.42 -12.23 1.30
C GLU A 76 -0.44 -10.85 1.96
N VAL A 77 -0.54 -9.83 1.15
CA VAL A 77 -0.43 -8.42 1.57
C VAL A 77 -1.80 -7.78 1.69
N ASN A 78 -1.99 -7.02 2.75
CA ASN A 78 -3.10 -6.08 2.89
C ASN A 78 -2.50 -4.69 3.15
N LEU A 79 -2.24 -3.94 2.07
CA LEU A 79 -1.68 -2.61 2.12
C LEU A 79 -2.77 -1.59 2.39
N ALA A 80 -2.82 -1.08 3.61
CA ALA A 80 -3.77 -0.06 4.01
C ALA A 80 -3.11 1.31 4.14
N PHE A 81 -3.82 2.36 3.72
CA PHE A 81 -3.41 3.74 3.93
C PHE A 81 -4.59 4.61 4.35
N VAL A 82 -4.30 5.66 5.12
CA VAL A 82 -5.26 6.71 5.45
C VAL A 82 -4.97 7.96 4.63
N ASN A 83 -6.00 8.56 4.07
CA ASN A 83 -5.86 9.82 3.35
C ASN A 83 -6.05 11.00 4.30
N ASN A 84 -4.96 11.62 4.73
CA ASN A 84 -4.97 12.81 5.60
C ASN A 84 -5.01 14.14 4.80
N SER A 85 -5.06 14.08 3.47
CA SER A 85 -5.09 15.27 2.62
C SER A 85 -6.50 15.67 2.20
N ALA A 86 -6.67 16.92 1.74
CA ALA A 86 -7.95 17.43 1.28
C ALA A 86 -8.39 16.84 -0.07
N GLU A 87 -7.45 16.29 -0.86
CA GLU A 87 -7.73 15.67 -2.15
C GLU A 87 -7.90 14.16 -2.02
N SER A 88 -8.54 13.56 -3.04
CA SER A 88 -8.65 12.11 -3.12
C SER A 88 -7.36 11.50 -3.63
N HIS A 89 -6.98 10.34 -3.09
CA HIS A 89 -5.79 9.62 -3.49
C HIS A 89 -6.05 8.13 -3.70
N THR A 90 -5.09 7.47 -4.34
CA THR A 90 -5.04 6.01 -4.49
C THR A 90 -3.60 5.53 -4.30
N ILE A 91 -3.41 4.22 -4.17
CA ILE A 91 -2.11 3.57 -4.37
C ILE A 91 -2.28 2.62 -5.55
N HIS A 92 -1.73 2.99 -6.71
CA HIS A 92 -1.61 2.10 -7.86
C HIS A 92 -0.35 1.24 -7.71
N LEU A 93 -0.54 -0.07 -7.79
CA LEU A 93 0.50 -1.09 -7.64
C LEU A 93 1.12 -1.39 -9.01
N HIS A 94 1.97 -0.49 -9.50
CA HIS A 94 2.48 -0.50 -10.85
C HIS A 94 3.43 -1.66 -11.12
N GLY A 95 3.05 -2.55 -12.02
CA GLY A 95 3.84 -3.70 -12.46
C GLY A 95 3.61 -4.98 -11.65
N LEU A 96 2.91 -4.92 -10.51
CA LEU A 96 2.46 -6.11 -9.80
C LEU A 96 1.25 -6.74 -10.50
N ASP A 97 1.22 -8.07 -10.53
CA ASP A 97 0.04 -8.81 -11.04
C ASP A 97 -1.05 -8.84 -9.95
N VAL A 98 -1.93 -7.84 -10.00
CA VAL A 98 -3.04 -7.69 -9.07
C VAL A 98 -4.37 -7.62 -9.81
N ASN A 99 -5.46 -8.04 -9.16
CA ASN A 99 -6.77 -7.89 -9.77
C ASN A 99 -7.21 -6.43 -9.85
N GLN A 100 -8.07 -6.09 -10.81
CA GLN A 100 -8.49 -4.71 -11.07
C GLN A 100 -9.10 -3.99 -9.86
N ALA A 101 -9.76 -4.72 -8.96
CA ALA A 101 -10.36 -4.12 -7.77
C ALA A 101 -9.31 -3.60 -6.76
N ASN A 102 -8.07 -4.09 -6.86
CA ASN A 102 -6.95 -3.76 -5.97
C ASN A 102 -5.79 -3.06 -6.70
N ASP A 103 -5.93 -2.65 -7.95
CA ASP A 103 -4.84 -2.04 -8.72
C ASP A 103 -4.67 -0.53 -8.47
N GLY A 104 -5.62 0.10 -7.78
CA GLY A 104 -5.57 1.52 -7.44
C GLY A 104 -5.83 2.49 -8.59
N VAL A 105 -6.24 2.01 -9.76
CA VAL A 105 -6.70 2.87 -10.86
C VAL A 105 -8.15 3.28 -10.60
N PRO A 106 -8.51 4.59 -10.56
CA PRO A 106 -9.84 5.05 -10.15
C PRO A 106 -11.01 4.49 -10.95
N THR A 107 -10.80 4.14 -12.22
CA THR A 107 -11.85 3.62 -13.11
C THR A 107 -12.11 2.12 -12.96
N THR A 108 -11.20 1.38 -12.37
CA THR A 108 -11.27 -0.08 -12.19
C THR A 108 -11.27 -0.50 -10.72
N SER A 109 -10.77 0.35 -9.85
CA SER A 109 -10.65 0.13 -8.42
C SER A 109 -11.48 1.16 -7.64
N PHE A 110 -10.89 1.85 -6.68
CA PHE A 110 -11.57 2.85 -5.86
C PHE A 110 -10.63 4.04 -5.59
N ILE A 111 -11.23 5.14 -5.17
CA ILE A 111 -10.50 6.30 -4.63
C ILE A 111 -10.71 6.37 -3.13
N VAL A 112 -9.77 6.96 -2.42
CA VAL A 112 -9.84 7.21 -0.98
C VAL A 112 -9.94 8.71 -0.76
N VAL A 113 -11.08 9.15 -0.27
CA VAL A 113 -11.32 10.56 0.03
C VAL A 113 -10.72 10.93 1.40
N GLN A 114 -10.69 12.22 1.70
CA GLN A 114 -10.16 12.73 2.97
C GLN A 114 -10.73 11.99 4.18
N ASP A 115 -9.85 11.69 5.14
CA ASP A 115 -10.14 11.01 6.41
C ASP A 115 -10.63 9.56 6.29
N GLU A 116 -10.63 8.99 5.08
CA GLU A 116 -10.94 7.58 4.85
C GLU A 116 -9.69 6.70 4.78
N VAL A 117 -9.90 5.40 4.99
CA VAL A 117 -8.88 4.36 4.87
C VAL A 117 -9.15 3.54 3.62
N GLY A 118 -8.17 3.45 2.72
CA GLY A 118 -8.13 2.51 1.61
C GLY A 118 -7.32 1.26 1.97
N SER A 119 -7.66 0.14 1.34
CA SER A 119 -6.95 -1.13 1.54
C SER A 119 -6.88 -1.92 0.25
N TYR A 120 -5.67 -2.36 -0.11
CA TYR A 120 -5.38 -3.14 -1.30
C TYR A 120 -4.87 -4.51 -0.88
N ALA A 121 -5.60 -5.56 -1.28
CA ALA A 121 -5.26 -6.95 -0.98
C ALA A 121 -4.66 -7.61 -2.23
N PHE A 122 -3.47 -8.17 -2.11
CA PHE A 122 -2.78 -8.86 -3.20
C PHE A 122 -1.79 -9.90 -2.67
N THR A 123 -1.38 -10.81 -3.54
CA THR A 123 -0.26 -11.72 -3.29
C THR A 123 0.98 -11.17 -3.99
N ALA A 124 2.10 -11.08 -3.31
CA ALA A 124 3.39 -10.75 -3.92
C ALA A 124 3.89 -11.97 -4.71
N SER A 125 3.37 -12.17 -5.94
CA SER A 125 3.51 -13.42 -6.69
C SER A 125 4.88 -13.61 -7.33
N GLU A 126 5.60 -12.54 -7.64
CA GLU A 126 6.87 -12.58 -8.38
C GLU A 126 7.92 -11.71 -7.72
N PRO A 127 9.19 -12.17 -7.69
CA PRO A 127 10.29 -11.34 -7.22
C PRO A 127 10.58 -10.23 -8.22
N GLY A 128 10.84 -9.02 -7.72
CA GLY A 128 11.11 -7.87 -8.58
C GLY A 128 11.14 -6.55 -7.84
N THR A 129 11.38 -5.50 -8.62
CA THR A 129 11.31 -4.12 -8.17
C THR A 129 10.18 -3.42 -8.89
N PHE A 130 9.23 -2.90 -8.13
CA PHE A 130 7.99 -2.32 -8.62
C PHE A 130 7.82 -0.90 -8.08
N LEU A 131 6.90 -0.15 -8.68
CA LEU A 131 6.56 1.19 -8.25
C LEU A 131 5.16 1.20 -7.64
N TYR A 132 4.93 1.94 -6.57
CA TYR A 132 3.59 2.35 -6.17
C TYR A 132 3.46 3.87 -6.30
N HIS A 133 2.28 4.35 -6.71
CA HIS A 133 2.05 5.77 -6.87
C HIS A 133 0.56 6.14 -6.85
N CYS A 134 0.26 7.43 -6.67
CA CYS A 134 -1.09 7.93 -6.79
C CYS A 134 -1.53 7.93 -8.26
N HIS A 135 -2.78 7.50 -8.51
CA HIS A 135 -3.38 7.48 -9.85
C HIS A 135 -4.56 8.46 -10.00
N VAL A 136 -4.81 9.33 -9.01
CA VAL A 136 -5.70 10.49 -9.14
C VAL A 136 -4.86 11.66 -9.64
N THR A 137 -5.29 12.33 -10.70
CA THR A 137 -4.52 13.41 -11.38
C THR A 137 -3.03 13.02 -11.51
N THR A 138 -2.80 11.83 -12.03
CA THR A 138 -1.57 11.03 -11.92
C THR A 138 -0.30 11.85 -12.14
N THR A 139 -0.23 12.62 -13.23
CA THR A 139 0.99 13.37 -13.56
C THR A 139 1.32 14.40 -12.49
N LEU A 140 0.34 15.15 -12.02
CA LEU A 140 0.55 16.15 -10.97
C LEU A 140 1.00 15.50 -9.66
N HIS A 141 0.29 14.48 -9.21
CA HIS A 141 0.60 13.82 -7.93
C HIS A 141 1.97 13.13 -7.96
N LEU A 142 2.35 12.51 -9.09
CA LEU A 142 3.69 11.97 -9.28
C LEU A 142 4.77 13.07 -9.22
N THR A 143 4.57 14.16 -9.97
CA THR A 143 5.54 15.28 -9.98
C THR A 143 5.69 15.91 -8.59
N MET A 144 4.63 15.94 -7.80
CA MET A 144 4.66 16.44 -6.43
C MET A 144 5.33 15.47 -5.43
N GLY A 145 5.56 14.20 -5.80
CA GLY A 145 6.29 13.23 -4.98
C GLY A 145 5.48 12.01 -4.49
N MET A 146 4.25 11.81 -4.97
CA MET A 146 3.40 10.71 -4.51
C MET A 146 3.72 9.38 -5.21
N TYR A 147 4.91 8.85 -4.95
CA TYR A 147 5.42 7.57 -5.45
C TYR A 147 6.40 6.94 -4.47
N GLY A 148 6.62 5.65 -4.60
CA GLY A 148 7.62 4.90 -3.85
C GLY A 148 7.87 3.54 -4.47
N MET A 149 8.81 2.78 -3.90
CA MET A 149 9.25 1.50 -4.41
C MET A 149 8.63 0.35 -3.62
N ILE A 150 8.29 -0.74 -4.32
CA ILE A 150 8.02 -2.05 -3.74
C ILE A 150 9.14 -2.98 -4.18
N LEU A 151 9.75 -3.66 -3.23
CA LEU A 151 10.76 -4.70 -3.47
C LEU A 151 10.22 -6.05 -3.00
N VAL A 152 10.05 -6.97 -3.93
CA VAL A 152 9.67 -8.36 -3.62
C VAL A 152 10.90 -9.24 -3.81
N ARG A 153 11.33 -9.92 -2.75
CA ARG A 153 12.47 -10.83 -2.79
C ARG A 153 12.01 -12.28 -2.89
N HIS A 154 12.80 -13.08 -3.60
CA HIS A 154 12.61 -14.52 -3.56
C HIS A 154 13.19 -15.10 -2.25
N PRO A 155 12.47 -16.00 -1.53
CA PRO A 155 13.00 -16.68 -0.36
C PRO A 155 14.32 -17.37 -0.63
N GLY A 156 15.21 -17.42 0.35
CA GLY A 156 16.49 -18.12 0.24
C GLY A 156 17.64 -17.32 -0.39
N GLY A 157 17.47 -16.01 -0.63
CA GLY A 157 18.57 -15.14 -1.10
C GLY A 157 19.00 -15.42 -2.54
N VAL A 158 18.06 -15.81 -3.40
CA VAL A 158 18.24 -15.96 -4.85
C VAL A 158 17.37 -14.94 -5.59
N LEU A 159 17.75 -14.58 -6.81
CA LEU A 159 17.01 -13.57 -7.58
C LEU A 159 15.61 -14.03 -8.01
N PHE A 160 15.47 -15.33 -8.30
CA PHE A 160 14.21 -16.00 -8.67
C PHE A 160 14.38 -17.51 -8.47
N GLU A 161 13.34 -18.28 -8.58
CA GLU A 161 13.38 -19.73 -8.42
C GLU A 161 14.40 -20.37 -9.39
N GLY A 162 15.38 -21.08 -8.83
CA GLY A 162 16.48 -21.66 -9.58
C GLY A 162 17.52 -20.66 -10.12
N GLY A 163 17.38 -19.39 -9.76
CA GLY A 163 18.27 -18.30 -10.14
C GLY A 163 19.55 -18.23 -9.32
N PRO A 164 20.45 -17.32 -9.67
CA PRO A 164 21.69 -17.12 -8.93
C PRO A 164 21.43 -16.53 -7.55
N ALA A 165 22.23 -16.96 -6.58
CA ALA A 165 22.26 -16.34 -5.26
C ALA A 165 22.91 -14.96 -5.30
N TYR A 166 22.44 -14.05 -4.43
CA TYR A 166 23.07 -12.74 -4.20
C TYR A 166 23.41 -12.59 -2.71
N TYR A 167 24.40 -11.75 -2.43
CA TYR A 167 24.85 -11.51 -1.06
C TYR A 167 24.18 -10.27 -0.43
N ALA A 168 23.95 -9.26 -1.26
CA ALA A 168 23.28 -8.02 -0.85
C ALA A 168 22.58 -7.39 -2.05
N ASP A 169 21.58 -6.59 -1.79
CA ASP A 169 20.89 -5.73 -2.75
C ASP A 169 21.02 -4.26 -2.34
N ALA A 170 20.79 -3.36 -3.28
CA ALA A 170 20.76 -1.93 -3.05
C ALA A 170 19.62 -1.35 -3.90
N PRO A 171 18.41 -1.23 -3.35
CA PRO A 171 17.28 -0.63 -4.05
C PRO A 171 17.58 0.83 -4.38
N LEU A 172 17.46 1.20 -5.65
CA LEU A 172 17.70 2.56 -6.13
C LEU A 172 16.48 3.04 -6.91
N LEU A 173 15.87 4.14 -6.47
CA LEU A 173 14.80 4.83 -7.15
C LEU A 173 15.30 6.17 -7.65
N PHE A 174 15.37 6.32 -8.97
CA PHE A 174 15.76 7.56 -9.61
C PHE A 174 14.55 8.41 -9.90
N SER A 175 14.62 9.68 -9.58
CA SER A 175 13.54 10.64 -9.83
C SER A 175 14.11 12.02 -10.14
N ASP A 176 13.23 12.89 -10.61
CA ASP A 176 13.56 14.31 -10.83
C ASP A 176 12.52 15.21 -10.13
N LEU A 177 12.86 16.48 -10.01
CA LEU A 177 12.01 17.47 -9.39
C LEU A 177 12.20 18.81 -10.09
N GLU A 178 11.08 19.44 -10.47
CA GLU A 178 11.02 20.80 -10.98
C GLU A 178 10.47 21.74 -9.90
N ILE A 179 11.31 22.67 -9.42
CA ILE A 179 10.94 23.60 -8.34
C ILE A 179 9.69 24.40 -8.68
N ALA A 180 9.58 24.87 -9.93
CA ALA A 180 8.45 25.70 -10.33
C ALA A 180 7.11 24.98 -10.16
N THR A 181 7.04 23.70 -10.52
CA THR A 181 5.85 22.87 -10.34
C THR A 181 5.53 22.64 -8.86
N ASN A 182 6.53 22.36 -8.06
CA ASN A 182 6.34 22.13 -6.63
C ASN A 182 5.89 23.37 -5.87
N LEU A 183 6.36 24.56 -6.29
CA LEU A 183 5.95 25.84 -5.66
C LEU A 183 4.54 26.29 -6.07
N ASP A 184 4.09 25.95 -7.28
CA ASP A 184 2.77 26.32 -7.78
C ASP A 184 2.16 25.22 -8.65
N PRO A 185 1.73 24.10 -8.04
CA PRO A 185 1.24 22.94 -8.76
C PRO A 185 -0.05 23.21 -9.55
N VAL A 186 -0.90 24.11 -9.08
CA VAL A 186 -2.19 24.43 -9.73
C VAL A 186 -1.97 25.20 -11.04
N GLN A 187 -1.06 26.15 -11.07
CA GLN A 187 -0.74 26.94 -12.26
C GLN A 187 0.12 26.15 -13.26
N SER A 188 0.91 25.20 -12.77
CA SER A 188 1.77 24.36 -13.60
C SER A 188 1.02 23.25 -14.29
N TYR A 189 -0.22 22.94 -13.88
CA TYR A 189 -1.05 21.90 -14.49
C TYR A 189 -2.12 22.49 -15.44
N PRO A 190 -2.33 21.96 -16.67
CA PRO A 190 -1.60 20.88 -17.35
C PRO A 190 -0.21 21.34 -17.80
N PHE A 191 0.76 20.45 -17.69
CA PHE A 191 2.17 20.77 -17.81
C PHE A 191 2.55 21.39 -19.16
N HIS A 192 3.42 22.40 -19.06
CA HIS A 192 4.34 22.83 -20.10
C HIS A 192 5.54 21.86 -20.17
N ASP A 193 6.56 22.17 -20.94
CA ASP A 193 7.81 21.40 -20.95
C ASP A 193 8.43 21.37 -19.56
N ILE A 194 8.40 20.22 -18.90
CA ILE A 194 9.03 20.03 -17.58
C ILE A 194 10.56 20.11 -17.75
N ARG A 195 11.18 20.90 -16.89
CA ARG A 195 12.64 21.09 -16.83
C ARG A 195 13.14 20.85 -15.43
N PRO A 196 13.55 19.60 -15.12
CA PRO A 196 14.00 19.25 -13.79
C PRO A 196 15.15 20.14 -13.31
N ASP A 197 15.05 20.61 -12.08
CA ASP A 197 16.12 21.35 -11.39
C ASP A 197 17.01 20.40 -10.58
N TYR A 198 16.44 19.30 -10.10
CA TYR A 198 17.13 18.27 -9.33
C TYR A 198 16.91 16.88 -9.90
N PHE A 199 17.98 16.06 -9.81
CA PHE A 199 17.93 14.63 -10.03
C PHE A 199 18.24 13.95 -8.70
N MET A 200 17.38 13.04 -8.27
CA MET A 200 17.44 12.44 -6.95
C MET A 200 17.64 10.92 -7.06
N VAL A 201 18.24 10.36 -6.03
CA VAL A 201 18.30 8.91 -5.82
C VAL A 201 17.89 8.65 -4.39
N ASN A 202 16.79 7.90 -4.21
CA ASN A 202 16.07 7.61 -2.95
C ASN A 202 16.32 8.57 -1.80
#